data_ef4f084dc12ac0f8037ebcdcd3f9c468
#
_entry.id   ef4f084dc12ac0f8037ebcdcd3f9c468
#
_cell.length_a   1.000
_cell.length_b   1.000
_cell.length_c   1.000
_cell.angle_alpha   90.00
_cell.angle_beta   90.00
_cell.angle_gamma   90.00
#
_symmetry.space_group_name_H-M   'P 1'
#
loop_
_entity.id
_entity.type
_entity.pdbx_description
1 polymer ?
#
loop_
_entity_poly.entity_id
_entity_poly.type
_entity_poly.pdbx_seq_one_letter_code
_entity_poly.pdbx_strand_id
1 'polypeptide(L)'
;MSKLTQNWNRRRFLGAMGGAAGLLILKDARSARSYQANEKLRVAAVGIGGMGAWNLAHIAGENVEFLPTRMLIKPATQPVMTGENIVALCDVDDRTTATSAPDRRNPPGETFARYPQAKRYFDYRRMLEEMDDQIDAVVVSTPDHLHAPISLAAMRRGKHVYCEKPGAHSVMEGRLMGQVAAEKGVATQLGTQIHASENYRRVVELLRGGAIGAVEECHIWPRGAGIAPSERPKETPPVPAALHWEQFLGPTRYRPYHPVYSRGCGGNWQRWWDFGNGNLGNMGGHFFNLAFWALELRHPLSVETEGPPPHPETTPAQLHVRYKFPARGSLPPVTLTWTHGSEPPRIFAENKFPDWAWGVFRGTEGMLLVNYDRWMLWPERKFAKFVAPAPSIPPSIGLEITRRAEWIAAYRALLPGQGLAEFGHRMEWIAACKTGSPTACNFGYSGAIMETINLGAAAYRAGTRLDWDAANLRVTNAPQANALLSRPYRPGWGM
;
A
#
# COMPACT_ATOMS: atom_id res chain seq x y z
N MET A 1 -54.76 15.39 -2.59
CA MET A 1 -53.99 16.44 -1.87
C MET A 1 -53.79 15.99 -0.44
N SER A 2 -52.63 15.53 -0.05
CA SER A 2 -52.10 15.69 1.32
C SER A 2 -50.65 15.22 1.28
N LYS A 3 -49.73 16.13 1.61
CA LYS A 3 -48.30 15.93 1.70
C LYS A 3 -48.00 15.15 3.01
N LEU A 4 -47.38 14.00 2.88
CA LEU A 4 -46.77 13.31 4.00
C LEU A 4 -45.24 13.53 3.93
N THR A 5 -44.78 14.58 4.60
CA THR A 5 -43.39 14.75 4.97
C THR A 5 -43.12 13.90 6.21
N GLN A 6 -42.46 12.75 6.06
CA GLN A 6 -41.96 11.99 7.19
C GLN A 6 -40.63 12.58 7.66
N ASN A 7 -40.67 13.25 8.80
CA ASN A 7 -39.47 13.62 9.56
C ASN A 7 -38.81 12.36 10.12
N TRP A 8 -37.65 12.02 9.58
CA TRP A 8 -36.79 10.98 10.13
C TRP A 8 -36.01 11.54 11.32
N ASN A 9 -36.36 11.07 12.51
CA ASN A 9 -35.69 11.46 13.76
C ASN A 9 -34.58 10.44 14.08
N ARG A 10 -33.42 10.93 14.54
CA ARG A 10 -32.20 10.18 14.88
C ARG A 10 -32.46 8.94 15.77
N ARG A 11 -33.48 8.95 16.62
CA ARG A 11 -33.87 7.82 17.47
C ARG A 11 -34.52 6.65 16.71
N ARG A 12 -35.19 6.89 15.58
CA ARG A 12 -35.77 5.84 14.74
C ARG A 12 -34.73 5.16 13.85
N PHE A 13 -33.67 5.89 13.46
CA PHE A 13 -32.56 5.31 12.71
C PHE A 13 -31.76 4.30 13.55
N LEU A 14 -31.57 4.57 14.84
CA LEU A 14 -30.91 3.65 15.77
C LEU A 14 -31.76 2.43 16.15
N GLY A 15 -33.08 2.54 16.09
CA GLY A 15 -34.01 1.43 16.37
C GLY A 15 -34.17 0.42 15.22
N ALA A 16 -33.93 0.84 13.95
CA ALA A 16 -34.05 -0.04 12.79
C ALA A 16 -32.82 -0.93 12.53
N MET A 17 -31.67 -0.64 13.17
CA MET A 17 -30.43 -1.43 13.11
C MET A 17 -30.35 -2.50 14.23
N GLY A 18 -31.35 -2.61 15.09
CA GLY A 18 -31.35 -3.50 16.25
C GLY A 18 -31.84 -4.94 16.01
N GLY A 19 -31.98 -5.38 14.77
CA GLY A 19 -32.67 -6.64 14.44
C GLY A 19 -31.84 -7.72 13.77
N ALA A 20 -30.52 -7.70 13.75
CA ALA A 20 -29.66 -8.83 13.33
C ALA A 20 -28.17 -8.63 13.60
N ALA A 21 -27.76 -7.84 14.58
CA ALA A 21 -26.38 -7.82 15.04
C ALA A 21 -26.29 -8.64 16.32
N GLY A 22 -25.89 -9.90 16.19
CA GLY A 22 -25.49 -10.69 17.34
C GLY A 22 -24.46 -9.89 18.15
N LEU A 23 -24.69 -9.74 19.45
CA LEU A 23 -23.75 -9.18 20.40
C LEU A 23 -22.42 -9.96 20.28
N LEU A 24 -21.47 -9.47 19.52
CA LEU A 24 -20.07 -9.84 19.66
C LEU A 24 -19.60 -9.23 20.98
N ILE A 25 -19.73 -9.99 22.07
CA ILE A 25 -19.05 -9.68 23.32
C ILE A 25 -17.56 -9.78 23.01
N LEU A 26 -16.92 -8.63 22.81
CA LEU A 26 -15.49 -8.53 22.71
C LEU A 26 -14.89 -9.03 24.03
N LYS A 27 -14.32 -10.23 24.02
CA LYS A 27 -13.67 -10.85 25.19
C LYS A 27 -12.39 -10.14 25.61
N ASP A 28 -11.94 -9.11 24.88
CA ASP A 28 -10.74 -8.36 25.18
C ASP A 28 -11.01 -6.85 25.04
N ALA A 29 -11.18 -6.20 26.20
CA ALA A 29 -11.42 -4.75 26.29
C ALA A 29 -10.17 -3.90 25.90
N ARG A 30 -9.08 -4.51 25.48
CA ARG A 30 -7.83 -3.80 25.11
C ARG A 30 -7.92 -3.07 23.77
N SER A 31 -8.84 -3.46 22.89
CA SER A 31 -9.04 -2.79 21.59
C SER A 31 -9.99 -1.58 21.66
N ALA A 32 -10.68 -1.36 22.76
CA ALA A 32 -11.59 -0.23 22.97
C ALA A 32 -10.94 0.86 23.84
N ARG A 33 -9.71 1.24 23.59
CA ARG A 33 -9.12 2.43 24.23
C ARG A 33 -9.77 3.66 23.59
N SER A 34 -10.67 4.33 24.32
CA SER A 34 -11.13 5.66 23.98
C SER A 34 -9.99 6.64 24.25
N TYR A 35 -9.29 7.08 23.22
CA TYR A 35 -8.32 8.15 23.35
C TYR A 35 -9.07 9.47 23.58
N GLN A 36 -8.64 10.25 24.56
CA GLN A 36 -9.04 11.65 24.64
C GLN A 36 -8.49 12.41 23.43
N ALA A 37 -9.17 13.43 22.95
CA ALA A 37 -8.82 14.16 21.72
C ALA A 37 -7.37 14.68 21.68
N ASN A 38 -6.74 14.89 22.83
CA ASN A 38 -5.36 15.38 22.98
C ASN A 38 -4.37 14.27 23.40
N GLU A 39 -4.80 13.03 23.57
CA GLU A 39 -3.92 11.93 23.95
C GLU A 39 -3.07 11.51 22.73
N LYS A 40 -1.74 11.39 22.96
CA LYS A 40 -0.81 10.97 21.94
C LYS A 40 -0.71 9.45 21.89
N LEU A 41 -0.72 8.88 20.67
CA LEU A 41 -0.41 7.48 20.46
C LEU A 41 1.05 7.20 20.76
N ARG A 42 1.33 6.03 21.31
CA ARG A 42 2.65 5.46 21.48
C ARG A 42 2.97 4.61 20.26
N VAL A 43 3.79 5.16 19.37
CA VAL A 43 4.08 4.58 18.07
C VAL A 43 5.44 3.90 18.07
N ALA A 44 5.47 2.64 17.65
CA ALA A 44 6.71 1.93 17.31
C ALA A 44 6.88 1.87 15.78
N ALA A 45 8.12 1.77 15.31
CA ALA A 45 8.39 1.61 13.89
C ALA A 45 9.38 0.47 13.62
N VAL A 46 9.14 -0.27 12.54
CA VAL A 46 10.02 -1.33 12.04
C VAL A 46 10.39 -1.03 10.59
N GLY A 47 11.71 -0.93 10.33
CA GLY A 47 12.23 -0.37 9.08
C GLY A 47 12.19 1.16 9.14
N ILE A 48 13.26 1.79 9.61
CA ILE A 48 13.29 3.22 9.92
C ILE A 48 14.21 4.02 9.00
N GLY A 49 14.77 3.39 7.98
CA GLY A 49 15.46 4.05 6.88
C GLY A 49 14.53 4.48 5.76
N GLY A 50 15.00 5.35 4.87
CA GLY A 50 14.26 5.72 3.66
C GLY A 50 12.82 6.17 3.90
N MET A 51 11.84 5.39 3.41
CA MET A 51 10.41 5.68 3.58
C MET A 51 9.97 5.59 5.04
N GLY A 52 10.58 4.72 5.84
CA GLY A 52 10.27 4.62 7.27
C GLY A 52 10.61 5.90 8.04
N ALA A 53 11.75 6.50 7.77
CA ALA A 53 12.12 7.80 8.34
C ALA A 53 11.13 8.90 7.94
N TRP A 54 10.67 8.87 6.69
CA TRP A 54 9.67 9.79 6.17
C TRP A 54 8.31 9.62 6.86
N ASN A 55 7.85 8.40 7.02
CA ASN A 55 6.60 8.09 7.73
C ASN A 55 6.65 8.58 9.17
N LEU A 56 7.77 8.31 9.86
CA LEU A 56 7.96 8.73 11.24
C LEU A 56 7.96 10.25 11.40
N ALA A 57 8.65 10.97 10.50
CA ALA A 57 8.72 12.42 10.56
C ALA A 57 7.31 13.06 10.45
N HIS A 58 6.46 12.57 9.53
CA HIS A 58 5.08 13.03 9.44
C HIS A 58 4.26 12.71 10.70
N ILE A 59 4.39 11.50 11.23
CA ILE A 59 3.68 11.05 12.43
C ILE A 59 4.14 11.81 13.68
N ALA A 60 5.44 12.11 13.77
CA ALA A 60 6.01 12.91 14.85
C ALA A 60 5.74 14.43 14.70
N GLY A 61 5.08 14.86 13.63
CA GLY A 61 4.77 16.26 13.37
C GLY A 61 5.97 17.12 12.97
N GLU A 62 7.01 16.49 12.42
CA GLU A 62 8.22 17.19 11.98
C GLU A 62 8.01 17.89 10.63
N ASN A 63 8.85 18.89 10.37
CA ASN A 63 8.88 19.56 9.08
C ASN A 63 9.62 18.70 8.05
N VAL A 64 8.97 18.41 6.94
CA VAL A 64 9.49 17.51 5.89
C VAL A 64 9.47 18.26 4.57
N GLU A 65 10.60 18.32 3.89
CA GLU A 65 10.72 18.97 2.59
C GLU A 65 10.90 17.93 1.47
N PHE A 66 10.01 17.97 0.51
CA PHE A 66 10.11 17.14 -0.69
C PHE A 66 10.89 17.88 -1.77
N LEU A 67 12.12 17.49 -2.00
CA LEU A 67 12.87 17.96 -3.17
C LEU A 67 12.68 16.97 -4.34
N PRO A 68 12.69 17.43 -5.61
CA PRO A 68 12.46 16.58 -6.77
C PRO A 68 13.36 15.33 -6.85
N THR A 69 14.52 15.37 -6.19
CA THR A 69 15.50 14.28 -6.18
C THR A 69 15.76 13.68 -4.80
N ARG A 70 15.16 14.25 -3.73
CA ARG A 70 15.42 13.82 -2.33
C ARG A 70 14.23 14.11 -1.43
N MET A 71 13.91 13.14 -0.60
CA MET A 71 13.12 13.35 0.60
C MET A 71 14.08 13.79 1.71
N LEU A 72 14.10 15.09 2.05
CA LEU A 72 14.91 15.60 3.16
C LEU A 72 14.00 15.84 4.36
N ILE A 73 14.38 15.25 5.48
CA ILE A 73 13.81 15.62 6.78
C ILE A 73 14.71 16.72 7.31
N LYS A 74 14.19 17.95 7.32
CA LYS A 74 14.90 19.07 7.97
C LYS A 74 14.69 18.97 9.47
N PRO A 75 15.75 19.17 10.28
CA PRO A 75 15.56 19.41 11.70
C PRO A 75 14.65 20.65 11.82
N ALA A 76 13.44 20.47 12.31
CA ALA A 76 12.55 21.57 12.52
C ALA A 76 13.09 22.40 13.70
N THR A 77 13.31 23.68 13.48
CA THR A 77 13.51 24.64 14.58
C THR A 77 12.24 24.78 15.42
N GLN A 78 11.08 24.38 14.86
CA GLN A 78 9.81 24.22 15.57
C GLN A 78 9.01 23.09 14.93
N PRO A 79 8.34 22.22 15.71
CA PRO A 79 7.46 21.19 15.15
C PRO A 79 6.29 21.85 14.42
N VAL A 80 5.98 21.32 13.24
CA VAL A 80 4.90 21.83 12.39
C VAL A 80 3.54 21.57 13.04
N MET A 81 3.43 20.52 13.87
CA MET A 81 2.21 20.18 14.64
C MET A 81 2.57 19.35 15.88
N THR A 82 1.59 19.15 16.76
CA THR A 82 1.71 18.22 17.87
C THR A 82 1.64 16.80 17.32
N GLY A 83 2.79 16.16 17.11
CA GLY A 83 2.88 14.78 16.63
C GLY A 83 2.68 13.75 17.72
N GLU A 84 2.65 12.48 17.31
CA GLU A 84 2.53 11.33 18.19
C GLU A 84 3.87 10.99 18.87
N ASN A 85 3.84 10.16 19.91
CA ASN A 85 5.05 9.78 20.65
C ASN A 85 5.73 8.58 20.00
N ILE A 86 6.94 8.75 19.53
CA ILE A 86 7.78 7.64 19.03
C ILE A 86 8.46 6.98 20.22
N VAL A 87 8.04 5.75 20.55
CA VAL A 87 8.47 5.04 21.77
C VAL A 87 9.45 3.90 21.51
N ALA A 88 9.46 3.33 20.30
CA ALA A 88 10.36 2.25 19.94
C ALA A 88 10.71 2.30 18.45
N LEU A 89 11.95 1.96 18.14
CA LEU A 89 12.50 1.89 16.79
C LEU A 89 13.19 0.54 16.59
N CYS A 90 12.89 -0.13 15.49
CA CYS A 90 13.49 -1.40 15.11
C CYS A 90 14.01 -1.33 13.68
N ASP A 91 15.30 -1.60 13.49
CA ASP A 91 15.89 -1.80 12.18
C ASP A 91 17.03 -2.81 12.27
N VAL A 92 17.26 -3.54 11.21
CA VAL A 92 18.31 -4.55 11.10
C VAL A 92 19.67 -3.96 10.73
N ASP A 93 19.71 -2.67 10.41
CA ASP A 93 20.90 -1.94 9.99
C ASP A 93 21.01 -0.66 10.84
N ASP A 94 22.12 -0.46 11.52
CA ASP A 94 22.34 0.72 12.38
C ASP A 94 23.32 1.74 11.78
N ARG A 95 23.71 1.57 10.52
CA ARG A 95 24.65 2.49 9.86
C ARG A 95 24.10 3.91 9.81
N THR A 96 24.95 4.87 10.14
CA THR A 96 24.64 6.31 10.11
C THR A 96 24.90 6.95 8.75
N THR A 97 25.64 6.27 7.87
CA THR A 97 26.00 6.78 6.55
C THR A 97 25.44 5.90 5.45
N ALA A 98 24.87 6.48 4.43
CA ALA A 98 24.51 5.77 3.20
C ALA A 98 25.79 5.22 2.56
N THR A 99 25.92 3.90 2.44
CA THR A 99 27.13 3.23 1.97
C THR A 99 27.34 3.26 0.47
N SER A 100 26.41 3.84 -0.29
CA SER A 100 26.55 4.00 -1.75
C SER A 100 25.62 5.09 -2.30
N ALA A 101 26.14 5.94 -3.18
CA ALA A 101 25.31 6.67 -4.11
C ALA A 101 24.64 5.63 -5.06
N PRO A 102 23.32 5.63 -5.29
CA PRO A 102 22.37 6.73 -5.16
C PRO A 102 21.49 6.72 -3.89
N ASP A 103 21.82 5.91 -2.88
CA ASP A 103 20.96 5.71 -1.70
C ASP A 103 21.21 6.79 -0.63
N ARG A 104 20.90 8.01 -0.98
CA ARG A 104 21.03 9.18 -0.08
C ARG A 104 19.79 9.39 0.83
N ARG A 105 19.01 8.35 1.07
CA ARG A 105 17.75 8.49 1.82
C ARG A 105 17.94 8.08 3.25
N ASN A 106 17.95 9.06 4.16
CA ASN A 106 17.82 8.89 5.60
C ASN A 106 18.24 7.49 6.13
N PRO A 107 19.52 7.25 6.41
CA PRO A 107 19.96 5.95 6.91
C PRO A 107 19.34 5.68 8.30
N PRO A 108 19.12 4.43 8.70
CA PRO A 108 18.50 4.09 9.98
C PRO A 108 19.21 4.72 11.20
N GLY A 109 20.54 4.81 11.18
CA GLY A 109 21.30 5.43 12.26
C GLY A 109 20.99 6.91 12.49
N GLU A 110 20.68 7.67 11.45
CA GLU A 110 20.19 9.06 11.60
C GLU A 110 18.83 9.11 12.26
N THR A 111 17.93 8.17 11.93
CA THR A 111 16.61 8.08 12.56
C THR A 111 16.73 7.68 14.03
N PHE A 112 17.59 6.74 14.37
CA PHE A 112 17.91 6.41 15.78
C PHE A 112 18.42 7.63 16.56
N ALA A 113 19.28 8.44 15.94
CA ALA A 113 19.79 9.65 16.59
C ALA A 113 18.71 10.75 16.74
N ARG A 114 17.75 10.80 15.84
CA ARG A 114 16.65 11.78 15.87
C ARG A 114 15.66 11.54 17.00
N TYR A 115 15.43 10.29 17.39
CA TYR A 115 14.53 9.90 18.48
C TYR A 115 15.29 9.21 19.63
N PRO A 116 16.14 9.94 20.36
CA PRO A 116 17.04 9.34 21.36
C PRO A 116 16.31 8.71 22.55
N GLN A 117 15.06 9.12 22.83
CA GLN A 117 14.23 8.54 23.89
C GLN A 117 13.53 7.25 23.47
N ALA A 118 13.45 6.94 22.17
CA ALA A 118 12.84 5.72 21.70
C ALA A 118 13.75 4.51 21.97
N LYS A 119 13.19 3.43 22.50
CA LYS A 119 13.95 2.20 22.76
C LYS A 119 14.35 1.55 21.44
N ARG A 120 15.62 1.11 21.32
CA ARG A 120 16.18 0.56 20.08
C ARG A 120 16.12 -0.95 20.06
N TYR A 121 15.77 -1.51 18.89
CA TYR A 121 15.69 -2.95 18.65
C TYR A 121 16.22 -3.32 17.27
N PHE A 122 16.69 -4.54 17.14
CA PHE A 122 17.06 -5.16 15.85
C PHE A 122 16.11 -6.31 15.47
N ASP A 123 15.32 -6.80 16.43
CA ASP A 123 14.33 -7.83 16.25
C ASP A 123 12.96 -7.32 16.71
N TYR A 124 12.01 -7.20 15.75
CA TYR A 124 10.66 -6.70 16.03
C TYR A 124 9.88 -7.61 16.99
N ARG A 125 10.20 -8.91 17.04
CA ARG A 125 9.51 -9.87 17.92
C ARG A 125 9.82 -9.53 19.38
N ARG A 126 11.08 -9.26 19.68
CA ARG A 126 11.49 -8.79 21.00
C ARG A 126 10.91 -7.43 21.34
N MET A 127 10.88 -6.51 20.38
CA MET A 127 10.25 -5.20 20.58
C MET A 127 8.77 -5.33 20.97
N LEU A 128 8.01 -6.15 20.25
CA LEU A 128 6.59 -6.36 20.51
C LEU A 128 6.35 -7.13 21.82
N GLU A 129 7.28 -8.02 22.24
CA GLU A 129 7.19 -8.77 23.48
C GLU A 129 7.51 -7.88 24.69
N GLU A 130 8.63 -7.16 24.64
CA GLU A 130 9.15 -6.36 25.78
C GLU A 130 8.35 -5.07 26.00
N MET A 131 7.69 -4.54 24.95
CA MET A 131 6.97 -3.28 25.01
C MET A 131 5.47 -3.42 24.72
N ASP A 132 4.88 -4.61 24.88
CA ASP A 132 3.49 -4.86 24.54
C ASP A 132 2.54 -3.81 25.15
N ASP A 133 2.67 -3.49 26.43
CA ASP A 133 1.84 -2.50 27.11
C ASP A 133 2.20 -1.04 26.80
N GLN A 134 3.29 -0.79 26.09
CA GLN A 134 3.83 0.55 25.83
C GLN A 134 3.67 0.97 24.36
N ILE A 135 3.11 0.11 23.50
CA ILE A 135 2.88 0.37 22.09
C ILE A 135 1.37 0.34 21.81
N ASP A 136 0.87 1.37 21.15
CA ASP A 136 -0.51 1.44 20.66
C ASP A 136 -0.59 1.14 19.16
N ALA A 137 0.43 1.56 18.41
CA ALA A 137 0.44 1.49 16.95
C ALA A 137 1.84 1.18 16.40
N VAL A 138 1.90 0.48 15.26
CA VAL A 138 3.15 0.07 14.61
C VAL A 138 3.18 0.54 13.16
N VAL A 139 4.28 1.19 12.78
CA VAL A 139 4.60 1.56 11.40
C VAL A 139 5.55 0.52 10.83
N VAL A 140 5.22 -0.06 9.69
CA VAL A 140 6.01 -1.11 9.02
C VAL A 140 6.49 -0.60 7.68
N SER A 141 7.81 -0.44 7.51
CA SER A 141 8.42 0.12 6.30
C SER A 141 9.68 -0.66 5.89
N THR A 142 9.64 -1.96 6.04
CA THR A 142 10.70 -2.91 5.72
C THR A 142 10.71 -3.31 4.24
N PRO A 143 11.60 -4.20 3.77
CA PRO A 143 11.39 -4.92 2.51
C PRO A 143 10.09 -5.77 2.53
N ASP A 144 9.52 -6.00 1.32
CA ASP A 144 8.18 -6.58 1.11
C ASP A 144 7.95 -7.87 1.90
N HIS A 145 8.96 -8.75 1.97
CA HIS A 145 8.86 -10.07 2.61
C HIS A 145 8.65 -10.02 4.13
N LEU A 146 8.86 -8.88 4.76
CA LEU A 146 8.66 -8.67 6.19
C LEU A 146 7.37 -7.91 6.52
N HIS A 147 6.69 -7.32 5.54
CA HIS A 147 5.48 -6.52 5.76
C HIS A 147 4.39 -7.31 6.49
N ALA A 148 3.96 -8.43 5.92
CA ALA A 148 2.89 -9.22 6.50
C ALA A 148 3.28 -9.87 7.85
N PRO A 149 4.44 -10.52 8.02
CA PRO A 149 4.86 -11.10 9.31
C PRO A 149 4.82 -10.09 10.45
N ILE A 150 5.39 -8.90 10.25
CA ILE A 150 5.42 -7.84 11.27
C ILE A 150 4.02 -7.32 11.55
N SER A 151 3.25 -6.99 10.49
CA SER A 151 1.90 -6.47 10.61
C SER A 151 0.97 -7.45 11.34
N LEU A 152 1.03 -8.74 11.01
CA LEU A 152 0.24 -9.78 11.66
C LEU A 152 0.64 -9.96 13.13
N ALA A 153 1.93 -9.95 13.44
CA ALA A 153 2.41 -10.02 14.82
C ALA A 153 1.91 -8.84 15.68
N ALA A 154 1.92 -7.63 15.11
CA ALA A 154 1.41 -6.42 15.77
C ALA A 154 -0.12 -6.47 15.94
N MET A 155 -0.87 -6.78 14.87
CA MET A 155 -2.34 -6.83 14.93
C MET A 155 -2.86 -7.90 15.89
N ARG A 156 -2.23 -9.08 15.97
CA ARG A 156 -2.61 -10.13 16.94
C ARG A 156 -2.46 -9.70 18.38
N ARG A 157 -1.57 -8.74 18.65
CA ARG A 157 -1.39 -8.07 19.95
C ARG A 157 -2.32 -6.86 20.13
N GLY A 158 -3.27 -6.64 19.22
CA GLY A 158 -4.21 -5.53 19.27
C GLY A 158 -3.60 -4.16 18.94
N LYS A 159 -2.47 -4.13 18.20
CA LYS A 159 -1.85 -2.87 17.78
C LYS A 159 -2.43 -2.41 16.45
N HIS A 160 -2.65 -1.10 16.30
CA HIS A 160 -2.95 -0.47 15.03
C HIS A 160 -1.74 -0.57 14.09
N VAL A 161 -1.96 -0.68 12.77
CA VAL A 161 -0.85 -0.88 11.83
C VAL A 161 -0.95 0.05 10.62
N TYR A 162 0.11 0.80 10.36
CA TYR A 162 0.41 1.40 9.07
C TYR A 162 1.50 0.58 8.40
N CYS A 163 1.24 0.01 7.23
CA CYS A 163 2.21 -0.80 6.51
C CYS A 163 2.46 -0.24 5.12
N GLU A 164 3.72 -0.06 4.73
CA GLU A 164 4.07 0.33 3.36
C GLU A 164 3.62 -0.71 2.34
N LYS A 165 3.36 -0.23 1.12
CA LYS A 165 3.03 -1.09 -0.03
C LYS A 165 4.26 -1.94 -0.44
N PRO A 166 4.06 -3.14 -0.99
CA PRO A 166 2.79 -3.76 -1.37
C PRO A 166 1.99 -4.41 -0.23
N GLY A 167 2.48 -4.41 0.98
CA GLY A 167 1.83 -4.91 2.20
C GLY A 167 1.94 -6.42 2.40
N ALA A 168 2.01 -7.23 1.34
CA ALA A 168 2.14 -8.67 1.39
C ALA A 168 3.03 -9.20 0.26
N HIS A 169 3.70 -10.32 0.51
CA HIS A 169 4.60 -10.99 -0.43
C HIS A 169 4.00 -12.25 -1.04
N SER A 170 2.85 -12.71 -0.56
CA SER A 170 2.11 -13.85 -1.09
C SER A 170 0.60 -13.60 -1.06
N VAL A 171 -0.15 -14.40 -1.82
CA VAL A 171 -1.62 -14.35 -1.88
C VAL A 171 -2.22 -14.56 -0.48
N MET A 172 -1.75 -15.60 0.22
CA MET A 172 -2.25 -15.96 1.54
C MET A 172 -1.96 -14.90 2.59
N GLU A 173 -0.79 -14.26 2.54
CA GLU A 173 -0.46 -13.13 3.43
C GLU A 173 -1.44 -11.97 3.24
N GLY A 174 -1.72 -11.57 1.98
CA GLY A 174 -2.65 -10.48 1.67
C GLY A 174 -4.05 -10.73 2.23
N ARG A 175 -4.56 -11.96 2.08
CA ARG A 175 -5.84 -12.39 2.63
C ARG A 175 -5.85 -12.35 4.16
N LEU A 176 -4.83 -12.92 4.78
CA LEU A 176 -4.72 -13.04 6.23
C LEU A 176 -4.61 -11.68 6.92
N MET A 177 -3.92 -10.70 6.31
CA MET A 177 -3.86 -9.34 6.84
C MET A 177 -5.24 -8.71 6.98
N GLY A 178 -6.11 -8.85 5.96
CA GLY A 178 -7.49 -8.36 6.03
C GLY A 178 -8.32 -9.08 7.09
N GLN A 179 -8.19 -10.40 7.19
CA GLN A 179 -8.92 -11.22 8.17
C GLN A 179 -8.54 -10.86 9.62
N VAL A 180 -7.23 -10.81 9.92
CA VAL A 180 -6.76 -10.49 11.27
C VAL A 180 -7.08 -9.05 11.65
N ALA A 181 -7.01 -8.11 10.72
CA ALA A 181 -7.42 -6.72 10.98
C ALA A 181 -8.89 -6.63 11.39
N ALA A 182 -9.79 -7.34 10.69
CA ALA A 182 -11.21 -7.40 11.01
C ALA A 182 -11.47 -8.13 12.34
N GLU A 183 -10.80 -9.27 12.58
CA GLU A 183 -10.92 -10.03 13.83
C GLU A 183 -10.51 -9.20 15.06
N LYS A 184 -9.42 -8.44 14.95
CA LYS A 184 -8.88 -7.65 16.07
C LYS A 184 -9.49 -6.27 16.20
N GLY A 185 -10.26 -5.81 15.22
CA GLY A 185 -10.89 -4.49 15.24
C GLY A 185 -9.89 -3.34 15.29
N VAL A 186 -8.68 -3.52 14.74
CA VAL A 186 -7.62 -2.52 14.75
C VAL A 186 -7.64 -1.64 13.52
N ALA A 187 -7.29 -0.36 13.67
CA ALA A 187 -7.12 0.55 12.55
C ALA A 187 -5.89 0.16 11.73
N THR A 188 -6.08 -0.06 10.43
CA THR A 188 -5.01 -0.43 9.50
C THR A 188 -4.99 0.50 8.31
N GLN A 189 -3.81 0.76 7.73
CA GLN A 189 -3.65 1.57 6.52
C GLN A 189 -2.49 1.04 5.69
N LEU A 190 -2.74 0.74 4.42
CA LEU A 190 -1.66 0.44 3.46
C LEU A 190 -1.05 1.76 2.96
N GLY A 191 0.26 1.84 2.89
CA GLY A 191 1.03 3.01 2.43
C GLY A 191 0.85 3.32 0.93
N THR A 192 -0.40 3.45 0.50
CA THR A 192 -0.79 3.85 -0.86
C THR A 192 -1.20 5.32 -0.86
N GLN A 193 -0.30 6.19 -0.48
CA GLN A 193 -0.56 7.60 -0.14
C GLN A 193 -1.28 8.37 -1.24
N ILE A 194 -1.04 8.01 -2.49
CA ILE A 194 -1.68 8.66 -3.65
C ILE A 194 -3.22 8.50 -3.67
N HIS A 195 -3.78 7.53 -2.94
CA HIS A 195 -5.22 7.41 -2.74
C HIS A 195 -5.84 8.69 -2.18
N ALA A 196 -5.10 9.42 -1.34
CA ALA A 196 -5.54 10.67 -0.76
C ALA A 196 -5.46 11.87 -1.73
N SER A 197 -5.00 11.71 -2.99
CA SER A 197 -4.88 12.81 -3.94
C SER A 197 -6.24 13.31 -4.45
N GLU A 198 -6.32 14.59 -4.75
CA GLU A 198 -7.50 15.20 -5.36
C GLU A 198 -7.79 14.63 -6.75
N ASN A 199 -6.72 14.37 -7.53
CA ASN A 199 -6.84 13.83 -8.88
C ASN A 199 -7.47 12.44 -8.89
N TYR A 200 -7.07 11.54 -7.97
CA TYR A 200 -7.65 10.21 -7.88
C TYR A 200 -9.15 10.26 -7.54
N ARG A 201 -9.55 11.10 -6.57
CA ARG A 201 -10.97 11.33 -6.26
C ARG A 201 -11.74 11.78 -7.49
N ARG A 202 -11.16 12.73 -8.21
CA ARG A 202 -11.78 13.27 -9.41
C ARG A 202 -11.98 12.22 -10.49
N VAL A 203 -10.99 11.36 -10.71
CA VAL A 203 -11.10 10.24 -11.65
C VAL A 203 -12.17 9.25 -11.22
N VAL A 204 -12.23 8.90 -9.93
CA VAL A 204 -13.28 8.02 -9.39
C VAL A 204 -14.68 8.60 -9.62
N GLU A 205 -14.88 9.89 -9.36
CA GLU A 205 -16.17 10.59 -9.61
C GLU A 205 -16.57 10.54 -11.08
N LEU A 206 -15.63 10.82 -11.98
CA LEU A 206 -15.88 10.81 -13.41
C LEU A 206 -16.27 9.42 -13.93
N LEU A 207 -15.55 8.39 -13.51
CA LEU A 207 -15.82 7.01 -13.91
C LEU A 207 -17.15 6.52 -13.35
N ARG A 208 -17.44 6.76 -12.09
CA ARG A 208 -18.71 6.38 -11.45
C ARG A 208 -19.90 7.21 -11.96
N GLY A 209 -19.64 8.45 -12.36
CA GLY A 209 -20.62 9.33 -13.00
C GLY A 209 -20.87 9.03 -14.47
N GLY A 210 -20.23 7.99 -15.04
CA GLY A 210 -20.47 7.55 -16.42
C GLY A 210 -19.84 8.43 -17.49
N ALA A 211 -18.81 9.23 -17.18
CA ALA A 211 -18.18 10.15 -18.14
C ALA A 211 -17.69 9.48 -19.44
N ILE A 212 -17.44 8.17 -19.41
CA ILE A 212 -17.03 7.36 -20.57
C ILE A 212 -17.96 6.14 -20.79
N GLY A 213 -19.13 6.15 -20.20
CA GLY A 213 -20.04 5.00 -20.20
C GLY A 213 -19.59 3.88 -19.27
N ALA A 214 -20.08 2.67 -19.46
CA ALA A 214 -19.71 1.51 -18.66
C ALA A 214 -18.26 1.10 -18.95
N VAL A 215 -17.43 1.01 -17.90
CA VAL A 215 -16.00 0.66 -18.05
C VAL A 215 -15.85 -0.86 -18.18
N GLU A 216 -15.20 -1.31 -19.25
CA GLU A 216 -14.95 -2.71 -19.58
C GLU A 216 -13.48 -3.10 -19.47
N GLU A 217 -12.57 -2.14 -19.63
CA GLU A 217 -11.13 -2.37 -19.58
C GLU A 217 -10.41 -1.27 -18.80
N CYS A 218 -9.35 -1.68 -18.10
CA CYS A 218 -8.37 -0.78 -17.50
C CYS A 218 -6.97 -1.26 -17.85
N HIS A 219 -6.17 -0.39 -18.45
CA HIS A 219 -4.81 -0.70 -18.88
C HIS A 219 -3.82 0.16 -18.12
N ILE A 220 -2.83 -0.48 -17.48
CA ILE A 220 -1.80 0.18 -16.67
C ILE A 220 -0.44 -0.11 -17.26
N TRP A 221 0.27 0.96 -17.61
CA TRP A 221 1.64 0.91 -18.10
C TRP A 221 2.48 2.01 -17.43
N PRO A 222 3.11 1.75 -16.28
CA PRO A 222 3.90 2.77 -15.56
C PRO A 222 5.17 3.19 -16.31
N ARG A 223 5.38 2.67 -17.52
CA ARG A 223 6.58 2.89 -18.35
C ARG A 223 7.86 2.43 -17.64
N GLY A 224 8.88 2.16 -18.42
CA GLY A 224 10.16 1.69 -17.93
C GLY A 224 10.23 0.19 -17.67
N ALA A 225 11.41 -0.34 -17.89
CA ALA A 225 11.72 -1.74 -17.68
C ALA A 225 11.95 -2.03 -16.19
N GLY A 226 11.65 -3.26 -15.79
CA GLY A 226 12.14 -3.80 -14.53
C GLY A 226 13.66 -4.02 -14.57
N ILE A 227 14.20 -4.48 -13.45
CA ILE A 227 15.62 -4.82 -13.36
C ILE A 227 15.83 -6.17 -14.06
N ALA A 228 16.85 -6.25 -14.92
CA ALA A 228 17.19 -7.48 -15.64
C ALA A 228 17.43 -8.65 -14.67
N PRO A 229 17.01 -9.88 -15.03
CA PRO A 229 17.30 -11.08 -14.25
C PRO A 229 18.77 -11.25 -13.95
N SER A 230 19.08 -11.86 -12.84
CA SER A 230 20.46 -12.14 -12.40
C SER A 230 20.55 -13.49 -11.74
N GLU A 231 21.66 -14.16 -11.98
CA GLU A 231 22.02 -15.36 -11.24
C GLU A 231 22.35 -15.03 -9.77
N ARG A 232 22.20 -16.04 -8.93
CA ARG A 232 22.62 -15.94 -7.54
C ARG A 232 24.14 -15.68 -7.47
N PRO A 233 24.57 -14.66 -6.68
CA PRO A 233 26.01 -14.46 -6.45
C PRO A 233 26.66 -15.74 -5.93
N LYS A 234 27.86 -16.03 -6.40
CA LYS A 234 28.67 -17.16 -5.94
C LYS A 234 29.50 -16.79 -4.73
N GLU A 235 29.85 -15.52 -4.62
CA GLU A 235 30.65 -14.96 -3.52
C GLU A 235 29.79 -14.85 -2.25
N THR A 236 30.42 -15.13 -1.13
CA THR A 236 29.81 -15.03 0.21
C THR A 236 30.67 -14.15 1.12
N PRO A 237 30.68 -12.82 0.89
CA PRO A 237 31.43 -11.91 1.74
C PRO A 237 30.90 -11.93 3.18
N PRO A 238 31.74 -11.53 4.17
CA PRO A 238 31.30 -11.45 5.55
C PRO A 238 30.15 -10.45 5.71
N VAL A 239 29.26 -10.77 6.65
CA VAL A 239 28.18 -9.85 7.04
C VAL A 239 28.79 -8.60 7.67
N PRO A 240 28.46 -7.38 7.25
CA PRO A 240 28.88 -6.17 7.93
C PRO A 240 28.47 -6.17 9.40
N ALA A 241 29.34 -5.72 10.29
CA ALA A 241 29.09 -5.74 11.75
C ALA A 241 27.81 -4.98 12.17
N ALA A 242 27.44 -3.95 11.42
CA ALA A 242 26.23 -3.14 11.64
C ALA A 242 24.95 -3.72 11.02
N LEU A 243 24.99 -4.91 10.42
CA LEU A 243 23.84 -5.53 9.75
C LEU A 243 23.45 -6.85 10.42
N HIS A 244 22.28 -6.92 10.97
CA HIS A 244 21.69 -8.14 11.53
C HIS A 244 21.05 -8.99 10.43
N TRP A 245 21.89 -9.78 9.72
CA TRP A 245 21.50 -10.49 8.51
C TRP A 245 20.37 -11.51 8.72
N GLU A 246 20.38 -12.22 9.85
CA GLU A 246 19.32 -13.17 10.21
C GLU A 246 17.94 -12.49 10.30
N GLN A 247 17.89 -11.30 10.89
CA GLN A 247 16.68 -10.50 11.01
C GLN A 247 16.26 -9.90 9.67
N PHE A 248 17.22 -9.54 8.81
CA PHE A 248 16.94 -9.14 7.43
C PHE A 248 16.28 -10.27 6.64
N LEU A 249 16.82 -11.48 6.71
CA LEU A 249 16.24 -12.66 6.05
C LEU A 249 14.82 -12.95 6.56
N GLY A 250 14.59 -12.76 7.86
CA GLY A 250 13.27 -12.96 8.44
C GLY A 250 12.72 -14.36 8.15
N PRO A 251 11.49 -14.48 7.62
CA PRO A 251 10.86 -15.76 7.34
C PRO A 251 11.39 -16.47 6.10
N THR A 252 12.23 -15.83 5.27
CA THR A 252 12.73 -16.46 4.04
C THR A 252 13.70 -17.58 4.35
N ARG A 253 13.88 -18.51 3.42
CA ARG A 253 14.95 -19.53 3.55
C ARG A 253 16.32 -18.89 3.77
N TYR A 254 17.19 -19.57 4.48
CA TYR A 254 18.57 -19.10 4.69
C TYR A 254 19.28 -18.86 3.35
N ARG A 255 19.98 -17.74 3.30
CA ARG A 255 20.79 -17.32 2.16
C ARG A 255 22.06 -16.65 2.69
N PRO A 256 23.25 -17.04 2.24
CA PRO A 256 24.48 -16.31 2.58
C PRO A 256 24.37 -14.84 2.22
N TYR A 257 24.97 -13.98 3.03
CA TYR A 257 24.98 -12.56 2.78
C TYR A 257 25.68 -12.22 1.46
N HIS A 258 25.07 -11.30 0.73
CA HIS A 258 25.72 -10.57 -0.35
C HIS A 258 25.10 -9.16 -0.44
N PRO A 259 25.90 -8.10 -0.66
CA PRO A 259 25.38 -6.73 -0.68
C PRO A 259 24.29 -6.47 -1.73
N VAL A 260 24.22 -7.29 -2.78
CA VAL A 260 23.16 -7.19 -3.79
C VAL A 260 21.75 -7.43 -3.24
N TYR A 261 21.62 -8.12 -2.11
CA TYR A 261 20.32 -8.38 -1.48
C TYR A 261 19.86 -7.27 -0.57
N SER A 262 20.77 -6.54 0.06
CA SER A 262 20.47 -5.55 1.10
C SER A 262 20.72 -4.11 0.70
N ARG A 263 21.22 -3.85 -0.54
CA ARG A 263 21.47 -2.49 -1.01
C ARG A 263 20.17 -1.82 -1.40
N GLY A 264 19.88 -0.71 -0.75
CA GLY A 264 19.09 0.41 -1.21
C GLY A 264 17.59 0.21 -1.39
N CYS A 265 16.88 1.24 -0.96
CA CYS A 265 15.50 1.47 -1.33
C CYS A 265 15.40 1.68 -2.86
N GLY A 266 14.64 0.87 -3.55
CA GLY A 266 14.31 1.08 -4.96
C GLY A 266 14.99 0.15 -5.94
N GLY A 267 15.48 -1.03 -5.52
CA GLY A 267 15.84 -1.86 -6.62
C GLY A 267 16.44 -3.22 -6.37
N ASN A 268 17.35 -3.38 -5.44
CA ASN A 268 18.09 -4.63 -5.49
C ASN A 268 17.37 -5.80 -4.84
N TRP A 269 16.83 -5.66 -3.65
CA TRP A 269 16.10 -6.72 -2.98
C TRP A 269 14.77 -7.07 -3.68
N GLN A 270 14.07 -6.11 -4.24
CA GLN A 270 12.75 -6.28 -4.87
C GLN A 270 12.73 -7.28 -6.02
N ARG A 271 13.85 -7.42 -6.75
CA ARG A 271 13.93 -8.36 -7.88
C ARG A 271 14.10 -9.82 -7.49
N TRP A 272 14.49 -10.10 -6.24
CA TRP A 272 14.69 -11.47 -5.77
C TRP A 272 13.39 -12.03 -5.20
N TRP A 273 12.96 -13.19 -5.72
CA TRP A 273 11.71 -13.83 -5.27
C TRP A 273 11.64 -14.11 -3.77
N ASP A 274 12.75 -14.18 -3.08
CA ASP A 274 12.78 -14.33 -1.62
C ASP A 274 12.38 -13.04 -0.88
N PHE A 275 12.54 -11.87 -1.50
CA PHE A 275 12.40 -10.57 -0.82
C PHE A 275 11.34 -9.65 -1.41
N GLY A 276 10.97 -9.84 -2.68
CA GLY A 276 9.98 -9.01 -3.33
C GLY A 276 9.42 -9.64 -4.61
N ASN A 277 8.40 -9.03 -5.19
CA ASN A 277 7.73 -9.46 -6.42
C ASN A 277 7.99 -8.51 -7.60
N GLY A 278 9.19 -7.92 -7.64
CA GLY A 278 9.65 -7.05 -8.72
C GLY A 278 8.80 -5.81 -8.92
N ASN A 279 8.73 -5.35 -10.17
CA ASN A 279 8.02 -4.14 -10.50
C ASN A 279 6.50 -4.26 -10.28
N LEU A 280 5.91 -5.42 -10.56
CA LEU A 280 4.50 -5.66 -10.27
C LEU A 280 4.21 -5.53 -8.77
N GLY A 281 5.02 -6.13 -7.89
CA GLY A 281 4.91 -5.98 -6.45
C GLY A 281 5.10 -4.54 -6.01
N ASN A 282 6.22 -3.94 -6.37
CA ASN A 282 6.61 -2.61 -5.93
C ASN A 282 5.62 -1.51 -6.35
N MET A 283 5.17 -1.52 -7.59
CA MET A 283 4.36 -0.43 -8.16
C MET A 283 2.87 -0.76 -8.22
N GLY A 284 2.50 -2.06 -8.27
CA GLY A 284 1.10 -2.49 -8.39
C GLY A 284 0.20 -1.92 -7.30
N GLY A 285 0.69 -1.82 -6.06
CA GLY A 285 -0.07 -1.22 -4.96
C GLY A 285 -0.56 0.19 -5.25
N HIS A 286 0.25 1.02 -5.87
CA HIS A 286 -0.12 2.39 -6.24
C HIS A 286 -1.08 2.43 -7.44
N PHE A 287 -0.78 1.67 -8.49
CA PHE A 287 -1.50 1.80 -9.77
C PHE A 287 -2.82 1.04 -9.78
N PHE A 288 -2.91 -0.14 -9.14
CA PHE A 288 -4.17 -0.88 -9.04
C PHE A 288 -5.18 -0.20 -8.13
N ASN A 289 -4.69 0.57 -7.15
CA ASN A 289 -5.55 1.25 -6.19
C ASN A 289 -6.65 2.08 -6.85
N LEU A 290 -6.32 2.87 -7.89
CA LEU A 290 -7.31 3.68 -8.59
C LEU A 290 -8.38 2.82 -9.29
N ALA A 291 -7.97 1.74 -9.98
CA ALA A 291 -8.91 0.84 -10.65
C ALA A 291 -9.82 0.11 -9.64
N PHE A 292 -9.25 -0.37 -8.55
CA PHE A 292 -10.01 -1.02 -7.48
C PHE A 292 -11.03 -0.09 -6.84
N TRP A 293 -10.66 1.15 -6.59
CA TRP A 293 -11.56 2.14 -6.02
C TRP A 293 -12.65 2.56 -7.00
N ALA A 294 -12.26 2.97 -8.22
CA ALA A 294 -13.21 3.49 -9.20
C ALA A 294 -14.21 2.44 -9.68
N LEU A 295 -13.74 1.21 -9.89
CA LEU A 295 -14.51 0.11 -10.49
C LEU A 295 -15.01 -0.92 -9.46
N GLU A 296 -14.82 -0.69 -8.17
CA GLU A 296 -15.25 -1.57 -7.08
C GLU A 296 -14.73 -3.01 -7.21
N LEU A 297 -13.48 -3.15 -7.70
CA LEU A 297 -12.87 -4.46 -7.90
C LEU A 297 -12.57 -5.15 -6.57
N ARG A 298 -12.60 -6.48 -6.58
CA ARG A 298 -12.26 -7.31 -5.42
C ARG A 298 -11.31 -8.43 -5.84
N HIS A 299 -11.84 -9.55 -6.27
CA HIS A 299 -11.06 -10.73 -6.62
C HIS A 299 -11.25 -11.04 -8.11
N PRO A 300 -10.17 -11.28 -8.87
CA PRO A 300 -10.30 -11.71 -10.26
C PRO A 300 -10.82 -13.14 -10.33
N LEU A 301 -11.45 -13.52 -11.46
CA LEU A 301 -11.82 -14.88 -11.80
C LEU A 301 -10.64 -15.65 -12.37
N SER A 302 -9.78 -14.95 -13.10
CA SER A 302 -8.59 -15.55 -13.69
C SER A 302 -7.49 -14.54 -13.89
N VAL A 303 -6.27 -15.05 -13.97
CA VAL A 303 -5.06 -14.28 -14.27
C VAL A 303 -4.21 -15.04 -15.28
N GLU A 304 -3.69 -14.33 -16.28
CA GLU A 304 -2.76 -14.87 -17.28
C GLU A 304 -1.61 -13.89 -17.49
N THR A 305 -0.46 -14.41 -17.91
CA THR A 305 0.75 -13.61 -18.05
C THR A 305 1.47 -13.92 -19.35
N GLU A 306 2.10 -12.90 -19.93
CA GLU A 306 2.99 -12.98 -21.06
C GLU A 306 4.32 -12.31 -20.69
N GLY A 307 5.43 -12.97 -20.95
CA GLY A 307 6.78 -12.47 -20.64
C GLY A 307 7.85 -13.49 -20.95
N PRO A 308 9.11 -13.19 -20.62
CA PRO A 308 10.19 -14.17 -20.78
C PRO A 308 9.97 -15.39 -19.87
N PRO A 309 10.62 -16.53 -20.13
CA PRO A 309 10.56 -17.69 -19.24
C PRO A 309 10.89 -17.30 -17.79
N PRO A 310 10.18 -17.88 -16.80
CA PRO A 310 10.43 -17.56 -15.40
C PRO A 310 11.87 -17.90 -14.96
N HIS A 311 12.56 -16.92 -14.41
CA HIS A 311 13.87 -17.12 -13.80
C HIS A 311 13.70 -17.64 -12.36
N PRO A 312 14.47 -18.66 -11.92
CA PRO A 312 14.26 -19.29 -10.60
C PRO A 312 14.57 -18.36 -9.41
N GLU A 313 15.43 -17.36 -9.56
CA GLU A 313 15.89 -16.49 -8.49
C GLU A 313 15.26 -15.09 -8.55
N THR A 314 14.96 -14.58 -9.74
CA THR A 314 14.64 -13.16 -9.93
C THR A 314 13.40 -12.93 -10.79
N THR A 315 12.79 -11.79 -10.58
CA THR A 315 11.62 -11.30 -11.31
C THR A 315 11.99 -10.83 -12.73
N PRO A 316 11.04 -10.82 -13.67
CA PRO A 316 11.31 -10.40 -15.05
C PRO A 316 11.49 -8.89 -15.18
N ALA A 317 12.29 -8.47 -16.18
CA ALA A 317 12.44 -7.07 -16.57
C ALA A 317 11.22 -6.53 -17.32
N GLN A 318 10.44 -7.40 -17.94
CA GLN A 318 9.21 -7.05 -18.63
C GLN A 318 8.17 -8.15 -18.42
N LEU A 319 6.92 -7.73 -18.25
CA LEU A 319 5.79 -8.61 -17.95
C LEU A 319 4.49 -7.94 -18.35
N HIS A 320 3.64 -8.69 -19.04
CA HIS A 320 2.24 -8.36 -19.23
C HIS A 320 1.37 -9.31 -18.40
N VAL A 321 0.43 -8.75 -17.63
CA VAL A 321 -0.52 -9.52 -16.80
C VAL A 321 -1.93 -9.07 -17.13
N ARG A 322 -2.83 -10.02 -17.35
CA ARG A 322 -4.25 -9.79 -17.62
C ARG A 322 -5.09 -10.46 -16.56
N TYR A 323 -5.91 -9.68 -15.88
CA TYR A 323 -6.86 -10.13 -14.87
C TYR A 323 -8.28 -9.97 -15.39
N LYS A 324 -9.13 -10.98 -15.23
CA LYS A 324 -10.56 -10.90 -15.55
C LYS A 324 -11.37 -10.82 -14.25
N PHE A 325 -12.11 -9.76 -14.07
CA PHE A 325 -13.00 -9.55 -12.93
C PHE A 325 -14.45 -9.83 -13.30
N PRO A 326 -15.25 -10.38 -12.36
CA PRO A 326 -16.69 -10.61 -12.60
C PRO A 326 -17.47 -9.31 -12.73
N ALA A 327 -18.71 -9.42 -13.17
CA ALA A 327 -19.68 -8.34 -13.00
C ALA A 327 -19.88 -7.99 -11.52
N ARG A 328 -20.17 -6.72 -11.22
CA ARG A 328 -20.35 -6.18 -9.87
C ARG A 328 -21.69 -5.44 -9.81
N GLY A 329 -22.74 -6.15 -9.37
CA GLY A 329 -24.10 -5.64 -9.44
C GLY A 329 -24.50 -5.30 -10.90
N SER A 330 -24.81 -4.05 -11.19
CA SER A 330 -25.13 -3.56 -12.53
C SER A 330 -23.90 -3.23 -13.40
N LEU A 331 -22.69 -3.23 -12.82
CA LEU A 331 -21.46 -2.93 -13.55
C LEU A 331 -20.98 -4.15 -14.34
N PRO A 332 -20.49 -3.99 -15.59
CA PRO A 332 -20.04 -5.10 -16.43
C PRO A 332 -18.79 -5.79 -15.88
N PRO A 333 -18.45 -7.00 -16.37
CA PRO A 333 -17.14 -7.58 -16.17
C PRO A 333 -16.03 -6.62 -16.63
N VAL A 334 -14.86 -6.66 -15.96
CA VAL A 334 -13.71 -5.81 -16.31
C VAL A 334 -12.47 -6.64 -16.57
N THR A 335 -11.73 -6.27 -17.61
CA THR A 335 -10.36 -6.72 -17.83
C THR A 335 -9.41 -5.65 -17.32
N LEU A 336 -8.58 -5.98 -16.32
CA LEU A 336 -7.48 -5.16 -15.86
C LEU A 336 -6.17 -5.70 -16.41
N THR A 337 -5.37 -4.86 -17.05
CA THR A 337 -4.04 -5.24 -17.53
C THR A 337 -2.95 -4.42 -16.84
N TRP A 338 -1.87 -5.09 -16.52
CA TRP A 338 -0.61 -4.51 -16.09
C TRP A 338 0.47 -4.82 -17.11
N THR A 339 1.23 -3.81 -17.49
CA THR A 339 2.42 -4.01 -18.33
C THR A 339 3.58 -3.25 -17.73
N HIS A 340 4.74 -3.88 -17.59
CA HIS A 340 6.00 -3.19 -17.40
C HIS A 340 7.03 -3.72 -18.40
N GLY A 341 7.92 -2.84 -18.82
CA GLY A 341 8.87 -3.10 -19.88
C GLY A 341 8.98 -1.88 -20.79
N SER A 342 9.93 -1.92 -21.74
CA SER A 342 10.16 -0.86 -22.72
C SER A 342 9.06 -0.78 -23.78
N GLU A 343 8.45 -1.93 -24.12
CA GLU A 343 7.43 -2.00 -25.15
C GLU A 343 6.06 -1.54 -24.64
N PRO A 344 5.42 -0.58 -25.33
CA PRO A 344 4.09 -0.12 -24.97
C PRO A 344 3.05 -1.21 -25.22
N PRO A 345 2.03 -1.35 -24.33
CA PRO A 345 0.86 -2.15 -24.63
C PRO A 345 0.17 -1.67 -25.91
N ARG A 346 -0.46 -2.60 -26.63
CA ARG A 346 -1.10 -2.34 -27.92
C ARG A 346 -2.01 -1.10 -27.91
N ILE A 347 -2.82 -0.93 -26.89
CA ILE A 347 -3.73 0.23 -26.76
C ILE A 347 -2.97 1.57 -26.70
N PHE A 348 -1.79 1.61 -26.09
CA PHE A 348 -0.95 2.83 -26.06
C PHE A 348 -0.28 3.07 -27.40
N ALA A 349 0.20 2.03 -28.08
CA ALA A 349 0.86 2.15 -29.38
C ALA A 349 -0.12 2.63 -30.47
N GLU A 350 -1.33 2.06 -30.52
CA GLU A 350 -2.34 2.37 -31.55
C GLU A 350 -2.93 3.77 -31.39
N ASN A 351 -3.17 4.23 -30.15
CA ASN A 351 -3.88 5.50 -29.90
C ASN A 351 -2.92 6.71 -29.77
N LYS A 352 -1.61 6.49 -29.68
CA LYS A 352 -0.60 7.56 -29.51
C LYS A 352 -0.94 8.51 -28.35
N PHE A 353 -1.32 7.94 -27.22
CA PHE A 353 -1.65 8.73 -26.03
C PHE A 353 -0.47 9.61 -25.59
N PRO A 354 -0.76 10.76 -24.94
CA PRO A 354 0.26 11.61 -24.37
C PRO A 354 1.22 10.83 -23.45
N ASP A 355 2.51 11.17 -23.50
CA ASP A 355 3.56 10.47 -22.74
C ASP A 355 3.38 10.52 -21.22
N TRP A 356 2.62 11.46 -20.70
CA TRP A 356 2.33 11.54 -19.28
C TRP A 356 1.35 10.47 -18.78
N ALA A 357 0.52 9.87 -19.67
CA ALA A 357 -0.47 8.89 -19.26
C ALA A 357 0.20 7.54 -18.97
N TRP A 358 -0.08 6.98 -17.79
CA TRP A 358 0.30 5.62 -17.43
C TRP A 358 -0.91 4.69 -17.29
N GLY A 359 -2.11 5.23 -17.22
CA GLY A 359 -3.36 4.47 -17.07
C GLY A 359 -4.41 4.90 -18.08
N VAL A 360 -5.17 3.93 -18.57
CA VAL A 360 -6.29 4.12 -19.49
C VAL A 360 -7.46 3.30 -19.02
N PHE A 361 -8.60 3.95 -18.79
CA PHE A 361 -9.89 3.30 -18.61
C PHE A 361 -10.64 3.38 -19.94
N ARG A 362 -11.09 2.23 -20.46
CA ARG A 362 -11.91 2.14 -21.68
C ARG A 362 -13.33 1.76 -21.30
N GLY A 363 -14.26 2.64 -21.62
CA GLY A 363 -15.70 2.42 -21.49
C GLY A 363 -16.40 2.36 -22.82
N THR A 364 -17.71 2.13 -22.79
CA THR A 364 -18.58 2.01 -23.99
C THR A 364 -18.67 3.30 -24.81
N GLU A 365 -18.37 4.45 -24.19
CA GLU A 365 -18.51 5.75 -24.85
C GLU A 365 -17.18 6.50 -25.04
N GLY A 366 -16.07 5.99 -24.57
CA GLY A 366 -14.77 6.62 -24.71
C GLY A 366 -13.73 6.10 -23.77
N MET A 367 -12.67 6.87 -23.60
CA MET A 367 -11.57 6.52 -22.69
C MET A 367 -11.26 7.65 -21.74
N LEU A 368 -10.73 7.32 -20.56
CA LEU A 368 -10.17 8.26 -19.61
C LEU A 368 -8.68 7.91 -19.39
N LEU A 369 -7.82 8.84 -19.75
CA LEU A 369 -6.37 8.77 -19.52
C LEU A 369 -6.04 9.36 -18.16
N VAL A 370 -5.08 8.78 -17.45
CA VAL A 370 -4.73 9.22 -16.10
C VAL A 370 -3.24 9.11 -15.80
N ASN A 371 -2.74 10.04 -14.97
CA ASN A 371 -1.55 9.87 -14.15
C ASN A 371 -1.83 10.32 -12.70
N TYR A 372 -0.80 10.53 -11.88
CA TYR A 372 -0.99 10.95 -10.48
C TYR A 372 -1.64 12.34 -10.32
N ASP A 373 -1.40 13.24 -11.30
CA ASP A 373 -1.69 14.67 -11.17
C ASP A 373 -2.78 15.17 -12.11
N ARG A 374 -3.09 14.40 -13.17
CA ARG A 374 -4.04 14.83 -14.20
C ARG A 374 -4.81 13.66 -14.83
N TRP A 375 -5.94 14.01 -15.42
CA TRP A 375 -6.78 13.14 -16.24
C TRP A 375 -7.17 13.83 -17.54
N MET A 376 -7.61 13.04 -18.53
CA MET A 376 -8.11 13.52 -19.82
C MET A 376 -9.12 12.53 -20.39
N LEU A 377 -10.23 13.03 -20.93
CA LEU A 377 -11.17 12.21 -21.72
C LEU A 377 -10.67 12.10 -23.17
N TRP A 378 -10.82 10.91 -23.76
CA TRP A 378 -10.32 10.60 -25.10
C TRP A 378 -11.37 9.88 -25.94
N PRO A 379 -11.49 10.17 -27.29
CA PRO A 379 -10.73 11.18 -28.01
C PRO A 379 -11.18 12.62 -27.68
N GLU A 380 -10.26 13.55 -27.58
CA GLU A 380 -10.51 14.94 -27.13
C GLU A 380 -11.65 15.64 -27.89
N ARG A 381 -11.72 15.41 -29.23
CA ARG A 381 -12.78 16.02 -30.05
C ARG A 381 -14.18 15.61 -29.62
N LYS A 382 -14.38 14.36 -29.20
CA LYS A 382 -15.67 13.87 -28.70
C LYS A 382 -16.08 14.59 -27.42
N PHE A 383 -15.13 14.86 -26.55
CA PHE A 383 -15.36 15.41 -25.23
C PHE A 383 -15.09 16.93 -25.11
N ALA A 384 -14.92 17.62 -26.26
CA ALA A 384 -14.61 19.06 -26.27
C ALA A 384 -15.63 19.94 -25.52
N LYS A 385 -16.88 19.50 -25.40
CA LYS A 385 -17.97 20.19 -24.69
C LYS A 385 -18.27 19.56 -23.31
N PHE A 386 -17.50 18.58 -22.88
CA PHE A 386 -17.75 17.92 -21.61
C PHE A 386 -17.44 18.88 -20.45
N VAL A 387 -18.44 19.07 -19.60
CA VAL A 387 -18.31 19.84 -18.36
C VAL A 387 -18.28 18.85 -17.21
N ALA A 388 -17.14 18.78 -16.54
CA ALA A 388 -17.00 17.89 -15.40
C ALA A 388 -17.92 18.34 -14.26
N PRO A 389 -18.72 17.43 -13.65
CA PRO A 389 -19.59 17.77 -12.52
C PRO A 389 -18.76 18.33 -11.34
N ALA A 390 -19.40 19.04 -10.42
CA ALA A 390 -18.75 19.51 -9.21
C ALA A 390 -18.17 18.31 -8.40
N PRO A 391 -17.04 18.48 -7.70
CA PRO A 391 -16.50 17.44 -6.81
C PRO A 391 -17.54 17.00 -5.77
N SER A 392 -17.67 15.70 -5.55
CA SER A 392 -18.63 15.08 -4.63
C SER A 392 -17.99 14.19 -3.56
N ILE A 393 -16.83 13.61 -3.86
CA ILE A 393 -16.08 12.83 -2.87
C ILE A 393 -15.30 13.81 -1.97
N PRO A 394 -15.57 13.82 -0.64
CA PRO A 394 -14.90 14.75 0.26
C PRO A 394 -13.38 14.55 0.25
N PRO A 395 -12.59 15.56 0.59
CA PRO A 395 -11.16 15.42 0.81
C PRO A 395 -10.85 14.33 1.83
N SER A 396 -9.63 13.82 1.84
CA SER A 396 -9.21 12.87 2.89
C SER A 396 -9.47 13.47 4.27
N ILE A 397 -10.07 12.67 5.16
CA ILE A 397 -10.33 13.04 6.56
C ILE A 397 -9.07 13.61 7.23
N GLY A 398 -7.90 13.08 6.89
CA GLY A 398 -6.63 13.61 7.37
C GLY A 398 -6.37 15.07 6.97
N LEU A 399 -6.90 15.53 5.84
CA LEU A 399 -6.82 16.94 5.42
C LEU A 399 -7.84 17.81 6.16
N GLU A 400 -9.00 17.28 6.53
CA GLU A 400 -10.01 18.00 7.30
C GLU A 400 -9.63 18.15 8.78
N ILE A 401 -8.96 17.14 9.37
CA ILE A 401 -8.53 17.17 10.77
C ILE A 401 -7.46 18.22 11.01
N THR A 402 -6.64 18.48 10.01
CA THR A 402 -5.64 19.55 10.10
C THR A 402 -6.23 20.94 10.15
N ARG A 403 -7.53 21.14 9.94
CA ARG A 403 -8.42 22.35 9.94
C ARG A 403 -7.77 23.73 10.07
N ARG A 404 -6.47 23.83 10.02
CA ARG A 404 -5.73 25.10 9.98
C ARG A 404 -5.46 25.42 8.52
N ALA A 405 -6.28 26.29 7.93
CA ALA A 405 -6.12 26.76 6.54
C ALA A 405 -4.67 27.22 6.25
N GLU A 406 -4.01 27.80 7.23
CA GLU A 406 -2.61 28.19 7.20
C GLU A 406 -1.64 27.00 6.99
N TRP A 407 -1.95 25.81 7.52
CA TRP A 407 -1.14 24.61 7.35
C TRP A 407 -1.30 23.99 5.97
N ILE A 408 -2.55 23.92 5.49
CA ILE A 408 -2.84 23.46 4.14
C ILE A 408 -2.17 24.40 3.13
N ALA A 409 -2.18 25.71 3.37
CA ALA A 409 -1.51 26.70 2.53
C ALA A 409 0.03 26.53 2.58
N ALA A 410 0.61 26.38 3.77
CA ALA A 410 2.04 26.14 3.94
C ALA A 410 2.49 24.82 3.31
N TYR A 411 1.73 23.74 3.52
CA TYR A 411 2.00 22.46 2.89
C TYR A 411 1.81 22.46 1.37
N ARG A 412 0.79 23.14 0.84
CA ARG A 412 0.62 23.33 -0.60
C ARG A 412 1.76 24.14 -1.23
N ALA A 413 2.31 25.11 -0.52
CA ALA A 413 3.46 25.87 -0.98
C ALA A 413 4.77 25.08 -0.95
N LEU A 414 4.94 24.20 0.05
CA LEU A 414 6.13 23.38 0.24
C LEU A 414 6.11 22.08 -0.57
N LEU A 415 4.93 21.50 -0.81
CA LEU A 415 4.73 20.18 -1.37
C LEU A 415 3.57 20.21 -2.40
N PRO A 416 3.77 20.76 -3.59
CA PRO A 416 2.73 20.77 -4.62
C PRO A 416 2.31 19.35 -5.00
N GLY A 417 1.00 19.11 -5.05
CA GLY A 417 0.39 17.86 -5.54
C GLY A 417 0.50 16.67 -4.58
N GLN A 418 1.51 15.84 -4.74
CA GLN A 418 1.63 14.56 -4.04
C GLN A 418 1.90 14.69 -2.53
N GLY A 419 2.65 15.69 -2.09
CA GLY A 419 3.05 15.81 -0.69
C GLY A 419 1.90 16.03 0.29
N LEU A 420 0.89 16.81 -0.11
CA LEU A 420 -0.31 17.01 0.72
C LEU A 420 -1.13 15.72 0.84
N ALA A 421 -1.23 14.94 -0.25
CA ALA A 421 -1.89 13.63 -0.24
C ALA A 421 -1.16 12.66 0.71
N GLU A 422 0.16 12.63 0.66
CA GLU A 422 0.97 11.77 1.53
C GLU A 422 0.78 12.08 3.01
N PHE A 423 0.79 13.36 3.38
CA PHE A 423 0.52 13.79 4.74
C PHE A 423 -0.90 13.42 5.19
N GLY A 424 -1.91 13.79 4.39
CA GLY A 424 -3.31 13.50 4.67
C GLY A 424 -3.61 12.01 4.86
N HIS A 425 -2.95 11.15 4.09
CA HIS A 425 -3.09 9.71 4.19
C HIS A 425 -2.60 9.15 5.53
N ARG A 426 -1.48 9.67 6.07
CA ARG A 426 -0.98 9.26 7.38
C ARG A 426 -1.83 9.82 8.52
N MET A 427 -2.30 11.04 8.40
CA MET A 427 -3.17 11.67 9.40
C MET A 427 -4.54 10.98 9.46
N GLU A 428 -5.05 10.47 8.36
CA GLU A 428 -6.25 9.63 8.33
C GLU A 428 -6.08 8.39 9.21
N TRP A 429 -4.93 7.71 9.12
CA TRP A 429 -4.65 6.55 9.97
C TRP A 429 -4.52 6.93 11.45
N ILE A 430 -3.84 8.02 11.79
CA ILE A 430 -3.76 8.51 13.17
C ILE A 430 -5.16 8.80 13.72
N ALA A 431 -6.00 9.45 12.94
CA ALA A 431 -7.39 9.70 13.33
C ALA A 431 -8.17 8.41 13.55
N ALA A 432 -8.03 7.43 12.65
CA ALA A 432 -8.67 6.13 12.76
C ALA A 432 -8.22 5.38 14.02
N CYS A 433 -6.94 5.42 14.37
CA CYS A 433 -6.44 4.84 15.62
C CYS A 433 -7.13 5.42 16.87
N LYS A 434 -7.43 6.73 16.86
CA LYS A 434 -8.04 7.44 17.99
C LYS A 434 -9.56 7.35 18.03
N THR A 435 -10.21 7.24 16.88
CA THR A 435 -11.67 7.33 16.77
C THR A 435 -12.36 6.00 16.45
N GLY A 436 -11.61 4.99 16.01
CA GLY A 436 -12.17 3.75 15.47
C GLY A 436 -12.82 3.89 14.10
N SER A 437 -12.68 5.05 13.43
CA SER A 437 -13.19 5.25 12.06
C SER A 437 -12.42 4.39 11.07
N PRO A 438 -13.05 3.90 9.98
CA PRO A 438 -12.32 3.17 8.95
C PRO A 438 -11.40 4.10 8.17
N THR A 439 -10.24 3.59 7.75
CA THR A 439 -9.37 4.26 6.80
C THR A 439 -9.72 3.88 5.36
N ALA A 440 -9.36 4.72 4.40
CA ALA A 440 -9.63 4.48 2.99
C ALA A 440 -8.88 3.26 2.43
N CYS A 441 -7.62 3.06 2.86
CA CYS A 441 -6.79 1.93 2.43
C CYS A 441 -6.59 0.88 3.55
N ASN A 442 -7.65 0.61 4.35
CA ASN A 442 -7.59 -0.46 5.36
C ASN A 442 -7.30 -1.82 4.73
N PHE A 443 -6.82 -2.77 5.54
CA PHE A 443 -6.42 -4.07 5.01
C PHE A 443 -7.59 -4.93 4.49
N GLY A 444 -8.82 -4.65 4.87
CA GLY A 444 -10.00 -5.27 4.26
C GLY A 444 -10.20 -4.86 2.80
N TYR A 445 -9.91 -3.60 2.46
CA TYR A 445 -9.89 -3.10 1.09
C TYR A 445 -8.60 -3.49 0.37
N SER A 446 -7.47 -3.16 0.94
CA SER A 446 -6.15 -3.34 0.32
C SER A 446 -5.74 -4.81 0.20
N GLY A 447 -6.31 -5.71 1.02
CA GLY A 447 -6.08 -7.14 0.95
C GLY A 447 -6.39 -7.73 -0.41
N ALA A 448 -7.47 -7.29 -1.06
CA ALA A 448 -7.82 -7.72 -2.41
C ALA A 448 -6.81 -7.23 -3.47
N ILE A 449 -6.23 -6.05 -3.29
CA ILE A 449 -5.15 -5.53 -4.15
C ILE A 449 -3.89 -6.38 -3.97
N MET A 450 -3.48 -6.62 -2.72
CA MET A 450 -2.31 -7.47 -2.39
C MET A 450 -2.47 -8.87 -2.97
N GLU A 451 -3.65 -9.47 -2.81
CA GLU A 451 -3.99 -10.78 -3.38
C GLU A 451 -3.84 -10.78 -4.90
N THR A 452 -4.43 -9.79 -5.59
CA THR A 452 -4.39 -9.69 -7.05
C THR A 452 -2.96 -9.52 -7.59
N ILE A 453 -2.15 -8.67 -6.98
CA ILE A 453 -0.74 -8.49 -7.33
C ILE A 453 0.02 -9.81 -7.23
N ASN A 454 -0.15 -10.50 -6.10
CA ASN A 454 0.56 -11.75 -5.84
C ASN A 454 0.05 -12.91 -6.70
N LEU A 455 -1.23 -12.92 -7.11
CA LEU A 455 -1.75 -13.85 -8.12
C LEU A 455 -1.06 -13.67 -9.48
N GLY A 456 -0.78 -12.43 -9.89
CA GLY A 456 -0.01 -12.15 -11.10
C GLY A 456 1.41 -12.73 -11.04
N ALA A 457 2.09 -12.56 -9.90
CA ALA A 457 3.41 -13.17 -9.68
C ALA A 457 3.35 -14.70 -9.67
N ALA A 458 2.31 -15.28 -9.06
CA ALA A 458 2.10 -16.72 -9.04
C ALA A 458 1.81 -17.28 -10.44
N ALA A 459 0.97 -16.63 -11.25
CA ALA A 459 0.67 -17.03 -12.62
C ALA A 459 1.92 -17.01 -13.52
N TYR A 460 2.74 -15.95 -13.40
CA TYR A 460 4.01 -15.88 -14.14
C TYR A 460 4.95 -17.03 -13.76
N ARG A 461 5.13 -17.30 -12.48
CA ARG A 461 5.99 -18.38 -11.99
C ARG A 461 5.44 -19.76 -12.34
N ALA A 462 4.12 -19.92 -12.42
CA ALA A 462 3.47 -21.16 -12.87
C ALA A 462 3.60 -21.37 -14.39
N GLY A 463 3.87 -20.32 -15.17
CA GLY A 463 3.96 -20.36 -16.62
C GLY A 463 2.63 -20.71 -17.29
N THR A 464 1.49 -20.48 -16.63
CA THR A 464 0.17 -20.83 -17.16
C THR A 464 -0.90 -19.87 -16.59
N ARG A 465 -2.03 -19.79 -17.30
CA ARG A 465 -3.23 -19.13 -16.79
C ARG A 465 -3.72 -19.83 -15.51
N LEU A 466 -4.14 -19.04 -14.53
CA LEU A 466 -4.74 -19.51 -13.29
C LEU A 466 -6.21 -19.08 -13.24
N ASP A 467 -7.11 -20.05 -13.00
CA ASP A 467 -8.51 -19.79 -12.68
C ASP A 467 -8.64 -19.80 -11.15
N TRP A 468 -9.09 -18.65 -10.61
CA TRP A 468 -9.02 -18.35 -9.19
C TRP A 468 -10.37 -18.51 -8.48
N ASP A 469 -10.43 -19.38 -7.50
CA ASP A 469 -11.54 -19.52 -6.56
C ASP A 469 -11.21 -18.73 -5.28
N ALA A 470 -11.58 -17.47 -5.25
CA ALA A 470 -11.28 -16.56 -4.14
C ALA A 470 -11.97 -16.96 -2.83
N ALA A 471 -13.12 -17.66 -2.90
CA ALA A 471 -13.84 -18.10 -1.71
C ALA A 471 -13.08 -19.22 -0.98
N ASN A 472 -12.50 -20.15 -1.75
CA ASN A 472 -11.76 -21.30 -1.21
C ASN A 472 -10.24 -21.10 -1.25
N LEU A 473 -9.75 -19.94 -1.68
CA LEU A 473 -8.32 -19.60 -1.76
C LEU A 473 -7.49 -20.62 -2.53
N ARG A 474 -7.96 -21.01 -3.71
CA ARG A 474 -7.29 -22.04 -4.52
C ARG A 474 -7.35 -21.73 -6.01
N VAL A 475 -6.33 -22.20 -6.71
CA VAL A 475 -6.31 -22.30 -8.16
C VAL A 475 -6.99 -23.62 -8.54
N THR A 476 -7.95 -23.55 -9.48
CA THR A 476 -8.80 -24.71 -9.83
C THR A 476 -8.32 -25.47 -11.05
N ASN A 477 -7.75 -24.81 -12.05
CA ASN A 477 -7.32 -25.39 -13.32
C ASN A 477 -5.87 -25.91 -13.32
N ALA A 478 -5.04 -25.46 -12.38
CA ALA A 478 -3.62 -25.82 -12.26
C ALA A 478 -3.26 -26.07 -10.79
N PRO A 479 -3.63 -27.25 -10.21
CA PRO A 479 -3.49 -27.52 -8.78
C PRO A 479 -2.06 -27.38 -8.24
N GLN A 480 -1.03 -27.64 -9.05
CA GLN A 480 0.37 -27.46 -8.67
C GLN A 480 0.72 -25.97 -8.38
N ALA A 481 0.01 -25.02 -8.98
CA ALA A 481 0.23 -23.59 -8.73
C ALA A 481 -0.20 -23.16 -7.32
N ASN A 482 -1.00 -23.96 -6.60
CA ASN A 482 -1.39 -23.66 -5.22
C ASN A 482 -0.18 -23.56 -4.29
N ALA A 483 0.93 -24.24 -4.59
CA ALA A 483 2.17 -24.09 -3.85
C ALA A 483 2.79 -22.67 -3.95
N LEU A 484 2.41 -21.88 -4.97
CA LEU A 484 2.88 -20.51 -5.17
C LEU A 484 2.02 -19.44 -4.46
N LEU A 485 0.87 -19.84 -3.90
CA LEU A 485 -0.03 -18.92 -3.21
C LEU A 485 0.46 -18.55 -1.81
N SER A 486 1.36 -19.33 -1.26
CA SER A 486 2.00 -19.13 0.03
C SER A 486 3.50 -19.38 -0.06
N ARG A 487 4.21 -19.09 1.00
CA ARG A 487 5.63 -19.45 1.13
C ARG A 487 5.88 -20.09 2.49
N PRO A 488 6.76 -21.11 2.56
CA PRO A 488 7.15 -21.68 3.84
C PRO A 488 7.98 -20.66 4.64
N TYR A 489 7.68 -20.52 5.92
CA TYR A 489 8.47 -19.69 6.83
C TYR A 489 9.52 -20.54 7.52
N ARG A 490 10.72 -19.96 7.72
CA ARG A 490 11.76 -20.60 8.52
C ARG A 490 11.25 -20.89 9.94
N PRO A 491 11.76 -21.96 10.60
CA PRO A 491 11.47 -22.20 12.01
C PRO A 491 11.76 -20.97 12.88
N GLY A 492 10.85 -20.66 13.81
CA GLY A 492 10.92 -19.48 14.68
C GLY A 492 10.43 -18.17 14.04
N TRP A 493 9.95 -18.19 12.78
CA TRP A 493 9.38 -17.04 12.08
C TRP A 493 7.91 -17.23 11.69
N GLY A 494 7.26 -18.26 12.18
CA GLY A 494 5.85 -18.56 11.91
C GLY A 494 4.92 -17.38 12.25
N MET A 495 3.86 -17.26 11.43
CA MET A 495 2.80 -16.28 11.65
C MET A 495 1.87 -16.71 12.78
#